data_2d33bacd462f751385056d31ad206bf4
#
_entry.id   2d33bacd462f751385056d31ad206bf4
#
_cell.length_a   1.000
_cell.length_b   1.000
_cell.length_c   1.000
_cell.angle_alpha   90.00
_cell.angle_beta   90.00
_cell.angle_gamma   90.00
#
_symmetry.space_group_name_H-M   'P 1'
#
loop_
_entity.id
_entity.type
_entity.pdbx_description
1 polymer ?
#
loop_
_entity_poly.entity_id
_entity_poly.type
_entity_poly.pdbx_seq_one_letter_code
_entity_poly.pdbx_strand_id
1 'polypeptide(L)'
;MNHNDFFKLIAADGLRGAYLLQGEEEFVKASALKAAEKLIPEDFRAFNMSVLYEPDADALTEACETLPLFGDRRLVVCNGLASGLDYPRLADYIQKMPESSILLINIKGAADSKNSLVKRLRSEGRAVEFDELPLSDIIKWCMKTANKQGAVLDSDTARTFAGLVGTDMTAISNELQKLIDTVGPGGTITRDIISRCTVGSIEFQVFAMIDCFTAGKVRDGMRALHGLLEDRDAALGIASFLESRFKLMLEGRKLMDGGLSADCCRKA
;
A
#
# COMPACT_ATOMS: atom_id res chain seq x y z
N MET A 1 -0.15 3.35 -15.95
CA MET A 1 -1.56 3.37 -15.44
C MET A 1 -1.51 3.52 -13.94
N ASN A 2 -2.41 4.28 -13.32
CA ASN A 2 -2.51 4.35 -11.86
C ASN A 2 -3.43 3.25 -11.29
N HIS A 3 -3.35 3.00 -9.99
CA HIS A 3 -4.14 1.96 -9.33
C HIS A 3 -5.66 2.15 -9.44
N ASN A 4 -6.15 3.40 -9.45
CA ASN A 4 -7.59 3.67 -9.57
C ASN A 4 -8.15 3.26 -10.95
N ASP A 5 -7.37 3.51 -12.02
CA ASP A 5 -7.77 3.11 -13.37
C ASP A 5 -7.73 1.59 -13.52
N PHE A 6 -6.80 0.93 -12.83
CA PHE A 6 -6.76 -0.53 -12.78
C PHE A 6 -7.98 -1.12 -12.07
N PHE A 7 -8.41 -0.55 -10.93
CA PHE A 7 -9.65 -0.97 -10.27
C PHE A 7 -10.89 -0.75 -11.15
N LYS A 8 -10.95 0.36 -11.91
CA LYS A 8 -12.04 0.58 -12.87
C LYS A 8 -12.04 -0.46 -13.98
N LEU A 9 -10.84 -0.83 -14.48
CA LEU A 9 -10.69 -1.86 -15.50
C LEU A 9 -11.18 -3.23 -15.02
N ILE A 10 -10.82 -3.61 -13.77
CA ILE A 10 -11.33 -4.83 -13.13
C ILE A 10 -12.87 -4.76 -13.02
N ALA A 11 -13.42 -3.66 -12.52
CA ALA A 11 -14.86 -3.49 -12.31
C ALA A 11 -15.67 -3.52 -13.61
N ALA A 12 -15.10 -3.03 -14.71
CA ALA A 12 -15.68 -3.07 -16.04
C ALA A 12 -15.51 -4.43 -16.75
N ASP A 13 -14.97 -5.43 -16.05
CA ASP A 13 -14.66 -6.75 -16.63
C ASP A 13 -13.70 -6.70 -17.84
N GLY A 14 -12.92 -5.62 -17.91
CA GLY A 14 -12.02 -5.32 -19.02
C GLY A 14 -10.62 -5.89 -18.91
N LEU A 15 -10.30 -6.65 -17.83
CA LEU A 15 -8.96 -7.16 -17.61
C LEU A 15 -8.64 -8.29 -18.60
N ARG A 16 -7.60 -8.10 -19.42
CA ARG A 16 -7.13 -9.04 -20.44
C ARG A 16 -5.62 -8.95 -20.62
N GLY A 17 -4.97 -10.10 -20.82
CA GLY A 17 -3.54 -10.16 -21.09
C GLY A 17 -2.68 -9.94 -19.83
N ALA A 18 -1.45 -9.45 -19.98
CA ALA A 18 -0.49 -9.32 -18.91
C ALA A 18 -0.45 -7.89 -18.33
N TYR A 19 -0.32 -7.76 -17.00
CA TYR A 19 -0.13 -6.49 -16.27
C TYR A 19 1.01 -6.62 -15.28
N LEU A 20 1.78 -5.55 -15.14
CA LEU A 20 2.80 -5.39 -14.10
C LEU A 20 2.22 -4.53 -12.97
N LEU A 21 2.23 -5.05 -11.74
CA LEU A 21 1.86 -4.32 -10.53
C LEU A 21 3.14 -4.00 -9.77
N GLN A 22 3.49 -2.73 -9.63
CA GLN A 22 4.72 -2.28 -8.98
C GLN A 22 4.45 -1.09 -8.05
N GLY A 23 5.39 -0.79 -7.15
CA GLY A 23 5.27 0.30 -6.16
C GLY A 23 5.32 -0.21 -4.73
N GLU A 24 5.39 0.70 -3.78
CA GLU A 24 5.59 0.40 -2.36
C GLU A 24 4.27 0.11 -1.60
N GLU A 25 3.12 0.51 -2.17
CA GLU A 25 1.82 0.36 -1.51
C GLU A 25 1.26 -1.06 -1.62
N GLU A 26 1.78 -1.95 -0.77
CA GLU A 26 1.46 -3.39 -0.77
C GLU A 26 -0.01 -3.67 -0.40
N PHE A 27 -0.62 -2.87 0.48
CA PHE A 27 -2.00 -3.06 0.91
C PHE A 27 -2.97 -2.85 -0.26
N VAL A 28 -2.77 -1.80 -1.04
CA VAL A 28 -3.61 -1.50 -2.22
C VAL A 28 -3.37 -2.52 -3.32
N LYS A 29 -2.11 -2.97 -3.53
CA LYS A 29 -1.80 -4.09 -4.45
C LYS A 29 -2.52 -5.38 -4.07
N ALA A 30 -2.47 -5.77 -2.80
CA ALA A 30 -3.18 -6.96 -2.30
C ALA A 30 -4.70 -6.84 -2.50
N SER A 31 -5.25 -5.63 -2.31
CA SER A 31 -6.67 -5.35 -2.57
C SER A 31 -7.01 -5.47 -4.06
N ALA A 32 -6.12 -5.04 -4.96
CA ALA A 32 -6.29 -5.17 -6.40
C ALA A 32 -6.22 -6.64 -6.86
N LEU A 33 -5.29 -7.42 -6.32
CA LEU A 33 -5.21 -8.87 -6.56
C LEU A 33 -6.49 -9.58 -6.11
N LYS A 34 -6.96 -9.31 -4.90
CA LYS A 34 -8.25 -9.86 -4.41
C LYS A 34 -9.44 -9.43 -5.26
N ALA A 35 -9.42 -8.23 -5.84
CA ALA A 35 -10.47 -7.80 -6.76
C ALA A 35 -10.40 -8.56 -8.09
N ALA A 36 -9.19 -8.81 -8.62
CA ALA A 36 -8.99 -9.62 -9.82
C ALA A 36 -9.38 -11.09 -9.63
N GLU A 37 -9.11 -11.68 -8.46
CA GLU A 37 -9.54 -13.05 -8.10
C GLU A 37 -11.05 -13.23 -8.22
N LYS A 38 -11.85 -12.18 -7.97
CA LYS A 38 -13.30 -12.23 -8.08
C LYS A 38 -13.82 -12.32 -9.52
N LEU A 39 -12.96 -12.08 -10.51
CA LEU A 39 -13.29 -12.32 -11.91
C LEU A 39 -13.40 -13.82 -12.22
N ILE A 40 -12.83 -14.67 -11.37
CA ILE A 40 -12.96 -16.12 -11.45
C ILE A 40 -14.03 -16.55 -10.44
N PRO A 41 -15.10 -17.22 -10.85
CA PRO A 41 -16.12 -17.74 -9.94
C PRO A 41 -15.49 -18.64 -8.88
N GLU A 42 -15.98 -18.56 -7.66
CA GLU A 42 -15.36 -19.20 -6.49
C GLU A 42 -15.20 -20.71 -6.66
N ASP A 43 -16.21 -21.37 -7.20
CA ASP A 43 -16.23 -22.79 -7.46
C ASP A 43 -15.16 -23.28 -8.46
N PHE A 44 -14.67 -22.36 -9.32
CA PHE A 44 -13.71 -22.67 -10.37
C PHE A 44 -12.30 -22.13 -10.11
N ARG A 45 -12.08 -21.42 -9.00
CA ARG A 45 -10.75 -20.86 -8.68
C ARG A 45 -9.67 -21.92 -8.56
N ALA A 46 -10.00 -23.08 -7.99
CA ALA A 46 -9.05 -24.20 -7.86
C ALA A 46 -8.50 -24.69 -9.21
N PHE A 47 -9.25 -24.51 -10.29
CA PHE A 47 -8.88 -24.94 -11.64
C PHE A 47 -8.34 -23.80 -12.50
N ASN A 48 -8.92 -22.60 -12.34
CA ASN A 48 -8.69 -21.46 -13.23
C ASN A 48 -7.83 -20.37 -12.61
N MET A 49 -7.23 -20.61 -11.45
CA MET A 49 -6.31 -19.68 -10.83
C MET A 49 -5.00 -20.39 -10.46
N SER A 50 -3.88 -19.74 -10.76
CA SER A 50 -2.54 -20.18 -10.35
C SER A 50 -1.82 -19.02 -9.68
N VAL A 51 -1.18 -19.30 -8.54
CA VAL A 51 -0.30 -18.35 -7.85
C VAL A 51 1.10 -18.94 -7.85
N LEU A 52 2.02 -18.24 -8.47
CA LEU A 52 3.42 -18.64 -8.62
C LEU A 52 4.32 -17.67 -7.86
N TYR A 53 5.40 -18.18 -7.30
CA TYR A 53 6.41 -17.38 -6.59
C TYR A 53 7.74 -17.54 -7.29
N GLU A 54 8.28 -16.45 -7.80
CA GLU A 54 9.52 -16.39 -8.56
C GLU A 54 9.67 -17.53 -9.58
N PRO A 55 8.65 -17.76 -10.44
CA PRO A 55 8.69 -18.86 -11.41
C PRO A 55 9.78 -18.62 -12.45
N ASP A 56 10.30 -19.71 -13.05
CA ASP A 56 11.03 -19.62 -14.28
C ASP A 56 10.11 -19.33 -15.49
N ALA A 57 10.71 -19.09 -16.66
CA ALA A 57 9.95 -18.70 -17.83
C ALA A 57 9.04 -19.82 -18.36
N ASP A 58 9.45 -21.08 -18.19
CA ASP A 58 8.68 -22.23 -18.68
C ASP A 58 7.48 -22.47 -17.80
N ALA A 59 7.63 -22.46 -16.46
CA ALA A 59 6.53 -22.57 -15.51
C ALA A 59 5.49 -21.45 -15.66
N LEU A 60 5.96 -20.22 -15.91
CA LEU A 60 5.06 -19.08 -16.14
C LEU A 60 4.28 -19.24 -17.46
N THR A 61 4.96 -19.67 -18.51
CA THR A 61 4.34 -19.93 -19.82
C THR A 61 3.31 -21.04 -19.73
N GLU A 62 3.67 -22.19 -19.13
CA GLU A 62 2.78 -23.33 -18.94
C GLU A 62 1.51 -22.96 -18.15
N ALA A 63 1.66 -22.19 -17.08
CA ALA A 63 0.53 -21.72 -16.30
C ALA A 63 -0.44 -20.83 -17.12
N CYS A 64 0.11 -20.01 -18.04
CA CYS A 64 -0.70 -19.15 -18.90
C CYS A 64 -1.30 -19.89 -20.11
N GLU A 65 -0.65 -20.93 -20.63
CA GLU A 65 -1.14 -21.77 -21.74
C GLU A 65 -2.23 -22.75 -21.32
N THR A 66 -2.32 -23.05 -20.03
CA THR A 66 -3.37 -23.93 -19.52
C THR A 66 -4.75 -23.30 -19.75
N LEU A 67 -5.59 -23.96 -20.52
CA LEU A 67 -6.96 -23.46 -20.80
C LEU A 67 -7.84 -23.48 -19.55
N PRO A 68 -8.76 -22.52 -19.40
CA PRO A 68 -9.69 -22.51 -18.30
C PRO A 68 -10.68 -23.68 -18.39
N LEU A 69 -11.02 -24.26 -17.23
CA LEU A 69 -12.02 -25.31 -17.10
C LEU A 69 -13.35 -24.70 -16.60
N PHE A 70 -14.46 -25.05 -17.24
CA PHE A 70 -15.81 -24.59 -16.86
C PHE A 70 -15.95 -23.05 -16.78
N GLY A 71 -15.18 -22.31 -17.56
CA GLY A 71 -15.17 -20.85 -17.60
C GLY A 71 -14.44 -20.35 -18.84
N ASP A 72 -14.46 -19.04 -19.03
CA ASP A 72 -13.85 -18.35 -20.18
C ASP A 72 -12.53 -17.66 -19.85
N ARG A 73 -12.08 -17.75 -18.56
CA ARG A 73 -10.88 -17.06 -18.09
C ARG A 73 -10.04 -17.88 -17.13
N ARG A 74 -8.75 -17.64 -17.21
CA ARG A 74 -7.74 -18.10 -16.27
C ARG A 74 -6.97 -16.92 -15.71
N LEU A 75 -6.75 -16.91 -14.39
CA LEU A 75 -5.94 -15.92 -13.70
C LEU A 75 -4.63 -16.55 -13.23
N VAL A 76 -3.51 -15.99 -13.68
CA VAL A 76 -2.17 -16.33 -13.21
C VAL A 76 -1.60 -15.15 -12.45
N VAL A 77 -1.27 -15.34 -11.19
CA VAL A 77 -0.60 -14.35 -10.33
C VAL A 77 0.85 -14.79 -10.16
N CYS A 78 1.77 -13.96 -10.59
CA CYS A 78 3.21 -14.18 -10.47
C CYS A 78 3.77 -13.22 -9.42
N ASN A 79 4.12 -13.71 -8.24
CA ASN A 79 4.74 -12.93 -7.18
C ASN A 79 6.27 -12.99 -7.30
N GLY A 80 6.86 -11.88 -7.69
CA GLY A 80 8.28 -11.78 -7.98
C GLY A 80 8.64 -12.36 -9.36
N LEU A 81 9.85 -12.08 -9.79
CA LEU A 81 10.46 -12.63 -11.01
C LEU A 81 11.80 -13.23 -10.61
N ALA A 82 12.05 -14.49 -10.97
CA ALA A 82 13.30 -15.17 -10.67
C ALA A 82 14.49 -14.42 -11.28
N SER A 83 15.63 -14.47 -10.61
CA SER A 83 16.88 -13.94 -11.17
C SER A 83 17.33 -14.79 -12.37
N GLY A 84 17.75 -14.11 -13.46
CA GLY A 84 18.24 -14.81 -14.67
C GLY A 84 17.15 -15.24 -15.65
N LEU A 85 15.91 -14.77 -15.48
CA LEU A 85 14.83 -14.99 -16.47
C LEU A 85 15.21 -14.44 -17.85
N ASP A 86 14.80 -15.17 -18.89
CA ASP A 86 14.84 -14.69 -20.28
C ASP A 86 13.72 -13.68 -20.52
N TYR A 87 13.95 -12.45 -20.08
CA TYR A 87 12.98 -11.36 -20.21
C TYR A 87 12.59 -11.01 -21.66
N PRO A 88 13.51 -11.04 -22.64
CA PRO A 88 13.15 -10.90 -24.05
C PRO A 88 12.14 -11.94 -24.50
N ARG A 89 12.37 -13.22 -24.20
CA ARG A 89 11.45 -14.31 -24.52
C ARG A 89 10.06 -14.11 -23.89
N LEU A 90 10.02 -13.72 -22.63
CA LEU A 90 8.75 -13.41 -21.94
C LEU A 90 8.04 -12.19 -22.53
N ALA A 91 8.78 -11.14 -22.90
CA ALA A 91 8.21 -9.96 -23.56
C ALA A 91 7.57 -10.29 -24.92
N ASP A 92 8.12 -11.25 -25.66
CA ASP A 92 7.53 -11.74 -26.90
C ASP A 92 6.36 -12.70 -26.65
N TYR A 93 6.45 -13.50 -25.58
CA TYR A 93 5.40 -14.44 -25.19
C TYR A 93 4.11 -13.74 -24.81
N ILE A 94 4.14 -12.70 -23.98
CA ILE A 94 2.93 -12.02 -23.52
C ILE A 94 2.04 -11.47 -24.64
N GLN A 95 2.61 -11.28 -25.85
CA GLN A 95 1.85 -10.87 -27.02
C GLN A 95 1.08 -12.02 -27.70
N LYS A 96 1.53 -13.24 -27.47
CA LYS A 96 0.97 -14.47 -28.05
C LYS A 96 0.15 -15.26 -27.04
N MET A 97 0.13 -14.79 -25.80
CA MET A 97 -0.57 -15.42 -24.69
C MET A 97 -2.07 -15.59 -25.03
N PRO A 98 -2.71 -16.71 -24.66
CA PRO A 98 -4.14 -16.92 -24.90
C PRO A 98 -4.99 -15.76 -24.36
N GLU A 99 -6.00 -15.34 -25.14
CA GLU A 99 -6.92 -14.25 -24.75
C GLU A 99 -7.73 -14.59 -23.48
N SER A 100 -7.89 -15.88 -23.19
CA SER A 100 -8.53 -16.38 -21.98
C SER A 100 -7.69 -16.21 -20.73
N SER A 101 -6.36 -15.96 -20.87
CA SER A 101 -5.44 -15.87 -19.76
C SER A 101 -5.18 -14.44 -19.35
N ILE A 102 -5.22 -14.19 -18.04
CA ILE A 102 -4.88 -12.93 -17.38
C ILE A 102 -3.64 -13.18 -16.53
N LEU A 103 -2.55 -12.46 -16.80
CA LEU A 103 -1.31 -12.55 -16.04
C LEU A 103 -1.09 -11.27 -15.23
N LEU A 104 -1.02 -11.40 -13.92
CA LEU A 104 -0.66 -10.31 -13.02
C LEU A 104 0.73 -10.57 -12.44
N ILE A 105 1.70 -9.77 -12.85
CA ILE A 105 3.08 -9.81 -12.34
C ILE A 105 3.18 -8.82 -11.20
N ASN A 106 3.25 -9.31 -9.98
CA ASN A 106 3.33 -8.51 -8.76
C ASN A 106 4.79 -8.41 -8.30
N ILE A 107 5.35 -7.21 -8.30
CA ILE A 107 6.72 -6.92 -7.88
C ILE A 107 6.69 -5.98 -6.69
N LYS A 108 7.47 -6.29 -5.65
CA LYS A 108 7.68 -5.39 -4.52
C LYS A 108 8.56 -4.22 -4.95
N GLY A 109 8.14 -3.01 -4.63
CA GLY A 109 8.84 -1.80 -5.02
C GLY A 109 8.82 -1.52 -6.52
N ALA A 110 9.82 -0.83 -7.02
CA ALA A 110 9.94 -0.46 -8.42
C ALA A 110 10.62 -1.56 -9.25
N ALA A 111 10.01 -1.92 -10.38
CA ALA A 111 10.61 -2.86 -11.33
C ALA A 111 11.79 -2.22 -12.09
N ASP A 112 12.83 -3.03 -12.40
CA ASP A 112 13.97 -2.56 -13.19
C ASP A 112 13.53 -2.08 -14.57
N SER A 113 13.69 -0.78 -14.80
CA SER A 113 13.33 -0.11 -16.06
C SER A 113 14.16 -0.59 -17.27
N LYS A 114 15.28 -1.27 -17.06
CA LYS A 114 16.12 -1.84 -18.15
C LYS A 114 15.57 -3.16 -18.67
N ASN A 115 14.72 -3.83 -17.89
CA ASN A 115 14.11 -5.10 -18.24
C ASN A 115 13.19 -4.96 -19.46
N SER A 116 13.35 -5.82 -20.47
CA SER A 116 12.57 -5.78 -21.73
C SER A 116 11.08 -6.03 -21.50
N LEU A 117 10.71 -6.94 -20.58
CA LEU A 117 9.33 -7.22 -20.21
C LEU A 117 8.68 -5.98 -19.56
N VAL A 118 9.39 -5.33 -18.64
CA VAL A 118 8.92 -4.10 -17.98
C VAL A 118 8.74 -2.97 -18.98
N LYS A 119 9.72 -2.77 -19.88
CA LYS A 119 9.63 -1.78 -20.97
C LYS A 119 8.40 -2.00 -21.85
N ARG A 120 8.15 -3.25 -22.21
CA ARG A 120 7.02 -3.64 -23.05
C ARG A 120 5.70 -3.30 -22.34
N LEU A 121 5.49 -3.79 -21.11
CA LEU A 121 4.27 -3.54 -20.35
C LEU A 121 4.04 -2.05 -20.09
N ARG A 122 5.10 -1.26 -19.88
CA ARG A 122 5.01 0.19 -19.79
C ARG A 122 4.58 0.84 -21.09
N SER A 123 5.17 0.46 -22.23
CA SER A 123 4.82 1.02 -23.54
C SER A 123 3.39 0.71 -23.96
N GLU A 124 2.84 -0.41 -23.51
CA GLU A 124 1.44 -0.81 -23.73
C GLU A 124 0.45 -0.21 -22.71
N GLY A 125 0.94 0.61 -21.75
CA GLY A 125 0.11 1.17 -20.69
C GLY A 125 -0.36 0.14 -19.65
N ARG A 126 0.28 -1.02 -19.59
CA ARG A 126 -0.07 -2.17 -18.72
C ARG A 126 0.80 -2.30 -17.48
N ALA A 127 1.66 -1.32 -17.19
CA ALA A 127 2.33 -1.18 -15.91
C ALA A 127 1.46 -0.30 -15.00
N VAL A 128 1.12 -0.84 -13.82
CA VAL A 128 0.28 -0.20 -12.81
C VAL A 128 1.16 0.24 -11.65
N GLU A 129 1.11 1.53 -11.33
CA GLU A 129 1.85 2.11 -10.22
C GLU A 129 0.98 2.13 -8.96
N PHE A 130 1.52 1.59 -7.89
CA PHE A 130 0.95 1.60 -6.54
C PHE A 130 1.88 2.39 -5.62
N ASP A 131 1.86 3.70 -5.81
CA ASP A 131 2.58 4.63 -4.96
C ASP A 131 1.87 4.81 -3.63
N GLU A 132 2.61 5.28 -2.61
CA GLU A 132 2.03 5.65 -1.32
C GLU A 132 0.84 6.58 -1.50
N LEU A 133 -0.23 6.33 -0.76
CA LEU A 133 -1.43 7.13 -0.86
C LEU A 133 -1.25 8.50 -0.18
N PRO A 134 -1.66 9.60 -0.85
CA PRO A 134 -1.72 10.89 -0.19
C PRO A 134 -2.76 10.87 0.94
N LEU A 135 -2.52 11.65 1.99
CA LEU A 135 -3.39 11.70 3.18
C LEU A 135 -4.87 11.94 2.84
N SER A 136 -5.14 12.73 1.80
CA SER A 136 -6.50 13.00 1.31
C SER A 136 -7.22 11.72 0.85
N ASP A 137 -6.51 10.78 0.26
CA ASP A 137 -7.07 9.54 -0.25
C ASP A 137 -7.18 8.49 0.86
N ILE A 138 -6.24 8.48 1.81
CA ILE A 138 -6.36 7.71 3.06
C ILE A 138 -7.64 8.09 3.81
N ILE A 139 -7.90 9.39 4.00
CA ILE A 139 -9.11 9.90 4.67
C ILE A 139 -10.38 9.41 3.93
N LYS A 140 -10.43 9.56 2.61
CA LYS A 140 -11.57 9.08 1.81
C LYS A 140 -11.76 7.57 1.93
N TRP A 141 -10.66 6.82 1.92
CA TRP A 141 -10.67 5.37 2.08
C TRP A 141 -11.23 4.97 3.45
N CYS A 142 -10.79 5.61 4.54
CA CYS A 142 -11.30 5.37 5.89
C CYS A 142 -12.81 5.61 5.97
N MET A 143 -13.27 6.76 5.48
CA MET A 143 -14.71 7.10 5.48
C MET A 143 -15.53 6.08 4.67
N LYS A 144 -15.05 5.72 3.46
CA LYS A 144 -15.73 4.75 2.60
C LYS A 144 -15.79 3.36 3.23
N THR A 145 -14.71 2.94 3.88
CA THR A 145 -14.60 1.63 4.54
C THR A 145 -15.52 1.56 5.77
N ALA A 146 -15.52 2.60 6.62
CA ALA A 146 -16.42 2.69 7.75
C ALA A 146 -17.90 2.64 7.30
N ASN A 147 -18.30 3.47 6.33
CA ASN A 147 -19.65 3.49 5.79
C ASN A 147 -20.08 2.13 5.21
N LYS A 148 -19.19 1.45 4.47
CA LYS A 148 -19.48 0.12 3.90
C LYS A 148 -19.77 -0.93 4.98
N GLN A 149 -19.20 -0.77 6.16
CA GLN A 149 -19.40 -1.66 7.30
C GLN A 149 -20.47 -1.13 8.28
N GLY A 150 -21.21 -0.08 7.89
CA GLY A 150 -22.32 0.44 8.64
C GLY A 150 -21.94 1.41 9.78
N ALA A 151 -20.67 1.83 9.89
CA ALA A 151 -20.23 2.83 10.85
C ALA A 151 -20.14 4.21 10.21
N VAL A 152 -20.35 5.27 10.99
CA VAL A 152 -20.24 6.66 10.55
C VAL A 152 -18.89 7.24 10.96
N LEU A 153 -18.16 7.82 10.00
CA LEU A 153 -16.90 8.50 10.23
C LEU A 153 -16.85 9.79 9.40
N ASP A 154 -16.79 10.94 10.05
CA ASP A 154 -16.65 12.23 9.36
C ASP A 154 -15.21 12.54 8.95
N SER A 155 -15.04 13.52 8.05
CA SER A 155 -13.73 13.85 7.45
C SER A 155 -12.71 14.37 8.46
N ASP A 156 -13.16 15.18 9.45
CA ASP A 156 -12.25 15.77 10.44
C ASP A 156 -11.78 14.73 11.45
N THR A 157 -12.69 13.84 11.83
CA THR A 157 -12.36 12.68 12.69
C THR A 157 -11.46 11.69 11.96
N ALA A 158 -11.72 11.42 10.67
CA ALA A 158 -10.84 10.58 9.84
C ALA A 158 -9.43 11.17 9.67
N ARG A 159 -9.33 12.50 9.53
CA ARG A 159 -8.04 13.21 9.50
C ARG A 159 -7.28 13.08 10.82
N THR A 160 -7.97 13.21 11.93
CA THR A 160 -7.40 13.04 13.29
C THR A 160 -6.88 11.60 13.45
N PHE A 161 -7.67 10.62 13.03
CA PHE A 161 -7.31 9.21 13.06
C PHE A 161 -6.07 8.91 12.22
N ALA A 162 -6.05 9.34 10.95
CA ALA A 162 -4.90 9.12 10.07
C ALA A 162 -3.63 9.85 10.57
N GLY A 163 -3.78 11.04 11.18
CA GLY A 163 -2.68 11.74 11.83
C GLY A 163 -2.09 10.99 13.03
N LEU A 164 -2.91 10.25 13.77
CA LEU A 164 -2.48 9.45 14.91
C LEU A 164 -1.80 8.13 14.47
N VAL A 165 -2.39 7.42 13.50
CA VAL A 165 -1.91 6.10 13.06
C VAL A 165 -0.75 6.21 12.06
N GLY A 166 -0.69 7.30 11.29
CA GLY A 166 0.28 7.47 10.20
C GLY A 166 -0.31 7.14 8.83
N THR A 167 0.56 6.87 7.85
CA THR A 167 0.17 6.64 6.44
C THR A 167 0.25 5.19 6.00
N ASP A 168 0.73 4.28 6.85
CA ASP A 168 0.75 2.85 6.56
C ASP A 168 -0.67 2.31 6.47
N MET A 169 -1.07 1.88 5.26
CA MET A 169 -2.44 1.42 5.00
C MET A 169 -2.79 0.12 5.74
N THR A 170 -1.81 -0.70 6.07
CA THR A 170 -2.04 -1.93 6.85
C THR A 170 -2.38 -1.56 8.30
N ALA A 171 -1.60 -0.66 8.91
CA ALA A 171 -1.87 -0.14 10.24
C ALA A 171 -3.23 0.60 10.27
N ILE A 172 -3.47 1.49 9.31
CA ILE A 172 -4.76 2.20 9.12
C ILE A 172 -5.93 1.22 9.05
N SER A 173 -5.82 0.18 8.24
CA SER A 173 -6.90 -0.81 8.07
C SER A 173 -7.19 -1.56 9.37
N ASN A 174 -6.16 -2.01 10.08
CA ASN A 174 -6.29 -2.77 11.31
C ASN A 174 -6.88 -1.90 12.44
N GLU A 175 -6.37 -0.67 12.60
CA GLU A 175 -6.86 0.25 13.63
C GLU A 175 -8.30 0.69 13.33
N LEU A 176 -8.63 0.99 12.06
CA LEU A 176 -9.97 1.36 11.64
C LEU A 176 -10.97 0.21 11.91
N GLN A 177 -10.59 -1.03 11.63
CA GLN A 177 -11.44 -2.20 11.88
C GLN A 177 -11.77 -2.30 13.37
N LYS A 178 -10.79 -2.14 14.27
CA LYS A 178 -11.03 -2.13 15.72
C LYS A 178 -12.04 -1.04 16.14
N LEU A 179 -11.93 0.15 15.53
CA LEU A 179 -12.87 1.24 15.83
C LEU A 179 -14.27 0.90 15.34
N ILE A 180 -14.42 0.35 14.13
CA ILE A 180 -15.71 -0.08 13.59
C ILE A 180 -16.34 -1.16 14.48
N ASP A 181 -15.57 -2.15 14.87
CA ASP A 181 -16.04 -3.24 15.76
C ASP A 181 -16.45 -2.71 17.13
N THR A 182 -15.75 -1.67 17.64
CA THR A 182 -16.06 -1.04 18.93
C THR A 182 -17.38 -0.28 18.91
N VAL A 183 -17.68 0.44 17.81
CA VAL A 183 -18.92 1.22 17.74
C VAL A 183 -20.11 0.40 17.25
N GLY A 184 -19.87 -0.68 16.55
CA GLY A 184 -20.90 -1.54 15.98
C GLY A 184 -21.69 -0.91 14.82
N PRO A 185 -22.64 -1.66 14.23
CA PRO A 185 -23.48 -1.17 13.14
C PRO A 185 -24.33 0.05 13.54
N GLY A 186 -24.33 1.09 12.72
CA GLY A 186 -24.99 2.36 12.99
C GLY A 186 -24.26 3.28 13.97
N GLY A 187 -23.15 2.83 14.55
CA GLY A 187 -22.34 3.60 15.48
C GLY A 187 -21.51 4.69 14.81
N THR A 188 -21.18 5.74 15.56
CA THR A 188 -20.35 6.85 15.09
C THR A 188 -18.97 6.79 15.74
N ILE A 189 -17.93 6.78 14.92
CA ILE A 189 -16.53 6.87 15.37
C ILE A 189 -16.26 8.34 15.72
N THR A 190 -15.96 8.60 16.99
CA THR A 190 -15.67 9.94 17.50
C THR A 190 -14.20 10.06 17.92
N ARG A 191 -13.70 11.29 18.07
CA ARG A 191 -12.33 11.56 18.55
C ARG A 191 -12.05 10.94 19.92
N ASP A 192 -13.07 10.89 20.81
CA ASP A 192 -12.95 10.26 22.12
C ASP A 192 -12.75 8.73 22.02
N ILE A 193 -13.47 8.08 21.13
CA ILE A 193 -13.28 6.63 20.85
C ILE A 193 -11.89 6.38 20.28
N ILE A 194 -11.45 7.19 19.31
CA ILE A 194 -10.10 7.09 18.73
C ILE A 194 -9.04 7.20 19.84
N SER A 195 -9.14 8.22 20.71
CA SER A 195 -8.15 8.45 21.76
C SER A 195 -8.05 7.31 22.79
N ARG A 196 -9.13 6.56 22.98
CA ARG A 196 -9.19 5.42 23.92
C ARG A 196 -8.79 4.09 23.29
N CYS A 197 -9.06 3.89 22.02
CA CYS A 197 -8.95 2.58 21.37
C CYS A 197 -7.77 2.48 20.41
N THR A 198 -7.19 3.61 19.98
CA THR A 198 -6.10 3.61 18.99
C THR A 198 -4.78 3.92 19.67
N VAL A 199 -3.80 3.06 19.45
CA VAL A 199 -2.41 3.34 19.83
C VAL A 199 -1.79 4.14 18.67
N GLY A 200 -1.29 5.34 18.98
CA GLY A 200 -0.59 6.16 17.97
C GLY A 200 0.66 5.46 17.44
N SER A 201 1.02 5.77 16.20
CA SER A 201 2.27 5.28 15.61
C SER A 201 3.47 5.70 16.48
N ILE A 202 4.58 4.97 16.34
CA ILE A 202 5.83 5.32 17.06
C ILE A 202 6.22 6.75 16.74
N GLU A 203 6.10 7.17 15.49
CA GLU A 203 6.36 8.55 15.06
C GLU A 203 5.49 9.56 15.80
N PHE A 204 4.19 9.31 15.89
CA PHE A 204 3.26 10.18 16.60
C PHE A 204 3.61 10.28 18.09
N GLN A 205 3.91 9.14 18.72
CA GLN A 205 4.30 9.10 20.13
C GLN A 205 5.63 9.83 20.38
N VAL A 206 6.62 9.69 19.48
CA VAL A 206 7.89 10.41 19.55
C VAL A 206 7.67 11.91 19.38
N PHE A 207 6.85 12.35 18.43
CA PHE A 207 6.50 13.77 18.31
C PHE A 207 5.79 14.32 19.55
N ALA A 208 4.82 13.61 20.08
CA ALA A 208 4.14 14.01 21.32
C ALA A 208 5.12 14.12 22.51
N MET A 209 6.10 13.23 22.58
CA MET A 209 7.20 13.29 23.57
C MET A 209 8.05 14.56 23.36
N ILE A 210 8.47 14.85 22.12
CA ILE A 210 9.24 16.06 21.81
C ILE A 210 8.46 17.32 22.16
N ASP A 211 7.18 17.37 21.84
CA ASP A 211 6.29 18.50 22.17
C ASP A 211 6.21 18.72 23.69
N CYS A 212 6.16 17.64 24.48
CA CYS A 212 6.22 17.75 25.94
C CYS A 212 7.54 18.39 26.41
N PHE A 213 8.69 17.98 25.87
CA PHE A 213 9.99 18.56 26.24
C PHE A 213 10.12 20.03 25.83
N THR A 214 9.68 20.37 24.59
CA THR A 214 9.74 21.74 24.08
C THR A 214 8.81 22.69 24.84
N ALA A 215 7.67 22.19 25.32
CA ALA A 215 6.74 22.92 26.20
C ALA A 215 7.18 22.99 27.67
N GLY A 216 8.37 22.46 28.02
CA GLY A 216 8.87 22.43 29.38
C GLY A 216 8.20 21.41 30.32
N LYS A 217 7.31 20.54 29.78
CA LYS A 217 6.62 19.48 30.53
C LYS A 217 7.52 18.23 30.68
N VAL A 218 8.68 18.40 31.32
CA VAL A 218 9.71 17.36 31.37
C VAL A 218 9.22 16.04 31.94
N ARG A 219 8.37 16.08 33.01
CA ARG A 219 7.83 14.86 33.62
C ARG A 219 6.98 14.04 32.63
N ASP A 220 6.15 14.71 31.84
CA ASP A 220 5.26 14.05 30.86
C ASP A 220 6.08 13.53 29.68
N GLY A 221 7.08 14.27 29.23
CA GLY A 221 8.03 13.84 28.22
C GLY A 221 8.83 12.59 28.65
N MET A 222 9.31 12.55 29.91
CA MET A 222 10.01 11.38 30.45
C MET A 222 9.10 10.17 30.59
N ARG A 223 7.81 10.37 30.93
CA ARG A 223 6.83 9.28 31.00
C ARG A 223 6.56 8.71 29.61
N ALA A 224 6.38 9.59 28.61
CA ALA A 224 6.21 9.17 27.21
C ALA A 224 7.44 8.40 26.69
N LEU A 225 8.65 8.88 26.97
CA LEU A 225 9.88 8.19 26.63
C LEU A 225 9.97 6.80 27.28
N HIS A 226 9.63 6.70 28.56
CA HIS A 226 9.66 5.41 29.26
C HIS A 226 8.69 4.41 28.63
N GLY A 227 7.44 4.84 28.30
CA GLY A 227 6.47 3.98 27.59
C GLY A 227 6.97 3.52 26.23
N LEU A 228 7.63 4.40 25.46
CA LEU A 228 8.24 4.05 24.17
C LEU A 228 9.37 3.02 24.29
N LEU A 229 10.10 3.00 25.41
CA LEU A 229 11.25 2.11 25.67
C LEU A 229 10.84 0.78 26.35
N GLU A 230 9.58 0.56 26.67
CA GLU A 230 9.08 -0.73 27.17
C GLU A 230 9.26 -1.85 26.11
N ASP A 231 9.17 -1.50 24.83
CA ASP A 231 9.55 -2.37 23.73
C ASP A 231 11.07 -2.23 23.47
N ARG A 232 11.82 -3.30 23.75
CA ARG A 232 13.29 -3.32 23.62
C ARG A 232 13.77 -3.08 22.19
N ASP A 233 12.97 -3.48 21.19
CA ASP A 233 13.31 -3.31 19.77
C ASP A 233 12.99 -1.89 19.27
N ALA A 234 12.11 -1.17 19.97
CA ALA A 234 11.75 0.21 19.62
C ALA A 234 12.88 1.23 19.81
N ALA A 235 13.80 1.00 20.75
CA ALA A 235 14.84 1.98 21.10
C ALA A 235 15.72 2.36 19.90
N LEU A 236 16.15 1.37 19.09
CA LEU A 236 16.96 1.61 17.89
C LEU A 236 16.15 2.33 16.81
N GLY A 237 14.88 1.95 16.63
CA GLY A 237 13.95 2.58 15.70
C GLY A 237 13.68 4.04 16.07
N ILE A 238 13.47 4.33 17.37
CA ILE A 238 13.29 5.69 17.89
C ILE A 238 14.53 6.54 17.63
N ALA A 239 15.72 6.01 17.93
CA ALA A 239 16.98 6.73 17.71
C ALA A 239 17.20 7.03 16.22
N SER A 240 16.99 6.06 15.33
CA SER A 240 17.10 6.24 13.89
C SER A 240 16.07 7.25 13.34
N PHE A 241 14.85 7.18 13.84
CA PHE A 241 13.79 8.15 13.49
C PHE A 241 14.16 9.58 13.91
N LEU A 242 14.60 9.76 15.15
CA LEU A 242 15.06 11.06 15.65
C LEU A 242 16.24 11.59 14.84
N GLU A 243 17.23 10.75 14.55
CA GLU A 243 18.39 11.13 13.72
C GLU A 243 17.97 11.63 12.35
N SER A 244 17.11 10.91 11.64
CA SER A 244 16.64 11.30 10.30
C SER A 244 15.85 12.60 10.35
N ARG A 245 15.02 12.81 11.38
CA ARG A 245 14.24 14.04 11.55
C ARG A 245 15.11 15.25 11.87
N PHE A 246 16.10 15.10 12.76
CA PHE A 246 17.05 16.18 13.04
C PHE A 246 17.92 16.53 11.83
N LYS A 247 18.34 15.53 11.04
CA LYS A 247 19.04 15.78 9.76
C LYS A 247 18.17 16.61 8.81
N LEU A 248 16.91 16.21 8.61
CA LEU A 248 15.97 16.95 7.75
C LEU A 248 15.73 18.39 8.24
N MET A 249 15.57 18.58 9.56
CA MET A 249 15.42 19.91 10.15
C MET A 249 16.67 20.77 9.94
N LEU A 250 17.86 20.18 10.08
CA LEU A 250 19.13 20.86 9.87
C LEU A 250 19.30 21.26 8.38
N GLU A 251 18.93 20.40 7.46
CA GLU A 251 18.95 20.70 6.02
C GLU A 251 17.97 21.80 5.68
N GLY A 252 16.74 21.73 6.17
CA GLY A 252 15.74 22.77 6.02
C GLY A 252 16.23 24.12 6.57
N ARG A 253 16.89 24.12 7.74
CA ARG A 253 17.47 25.34 8.30
C ARG A 253 18.58 25.91 7.42
N LYS A 254 19.49 25.07 6.91
CA LYS A 254 20.54 25.50 5.99
C LYS A 254 19.98 26.13 4.72
N LEU A 255 18.90 25.54 4.15
CA LEU A 255 18.22 26.07 2.98
C LEU A 255 17.57 27.44 3.26
N MET A 256 16.95 27.61 4.42
CA MET A 256 16.38 28.89 4.85
C MET A 256 17.48 29.95 5.08
N ASP A 257 18.58 29.60 5.72
CA ASP A 257 19.73 30.49 5.93
C ASP A 257 20.41 30.87 4.61
N GLY A 258 20.28 30.01 3.55
CA GLY A 258 20.70 30.26 2.16
C GLY A 258 19.72 31.08 1.34
N GLY A 259 18.62 31.59 1.93
CA GLY A 259 17.68 32.50 1.27
C GLY A 259 16.47 31.84 0.59
N LEU A 260 16.27 30.53 0.74
CA LEU A 260 15.07 29.85 0.26
C LEU A 260 13.88 30.07 1.22
N SER A 261 12.71 30.33 0.64
CA SER A 261 11.49 30.52 1.45
C SER A 261 11.02 29.21 2.06
N ALA A 262 10.34 29.27 3.22
CA ALA A 262 9.78 28.12 3.91
C ALA A 262 8.81 27.28 3.06
N ASP A 263 8.13 27.91 2.07
CA ASP A 263 7.24 27.21 1.14
C ASP A 263 7.98 26.40 0.07
N CYS A 264 9.21 26.77 -0.28
CA CYS A 264 10.08 25.96 -1.13
C CYS A 264 10.61 24.72 -0.40
N CYS A 265 10.92 24.84 0.90
CA CYS A 265 11.39 23.72 1.73
C CYS A 265 10.31 22.66 2.00
N ARG A 266 9.02 22.97 1.83
CA ARG A 266 7.91 22.00 1.98
C ARG A 266 7.71 21.12 0.73
N LYS A 267 8.34 21.45 -0.39
CA LYS A 267 8.16 20.74 -1.68
C LYS A 267 9.40 19.90 -2.06
N ALA A 268 10.48 20.04 -1.34
CA ALA A 268 11.70 19.24 -1.45
C ALA A 268 11.72 18.12 -0.40
#